data_cc28a177c13f92bb2432247d5cd7d6aa
#
_entry.id   cc28a177c13f92bb2432247d5cd7d6aa
#
_cell.length_a   1.000
_cell.length_b   1.000
_cell.length_c   1.000
_cell.angle_alpha   90.00
_cell.angle_beta   90.00
_cell.angle_gamma   90.00
#
_symmetry.space_group_name_H-M   'P 1'
#
loop_
_entity.id
_entity.type
_entity.pdbx_description
1 polymer ?
#
loop_
_entity_poly.entity_id
_entity_poly.type
_entity_poly.pdbx_seq_one_letter_code
_entity_poly.pdbx_strand_id
1 'polypeptide(L)'
;LVNIDTAAQDPETPDIEIVDVKGATYSGKLMIVKDPSRLFVGTVPEFTNGNGMVVADIAKRYDAIGGVNGGEFVDGETTYTAMPIGLVMKDGEILNDNGGTSHVTGITFDNKLVLGNMNAAKAKELNIRDCVSISNHIGPFLIVNGEAQDIVGIAGGTNPRTAIGQTADGKILLLAVDGRQPNSIGATFSDLQDIMAQYGAVNASTMDGGTSTQMYYDCLLYTSPSPRDPK
;
A
#
# COMPACT_ATOMS: atom_id res chain seq x y z
N LEU A 1 33.74 -10.71 -11.76
CA LEU A 1 32.72 -11.70 -11.42
C LEU A 1 32.62 -11.73 -9.89
N VAL A 2 31.69 -11.00 -9.35
CA VAL A 2 31.31 -11.09 -7.92
C VAL A 2 30.22 -12.14 -7.85
N ASN A 3 30.54 -13.31 -7.30
CA ASN A 3 29.56 -14.29 -6.87
C ASN A 3 28.79 -13.68 -5.71
N ILE A 4 27.54 -13.31 -5.93
CA ILE A 4 26.59 -13.07 -4.85
C ILE A 4 26.12 -14.47 -4.45
N ASP A 5 26.68 -14.99 -3.35
CA ASP A 5 26.11 -16.13 -2.65
C ASP A 5 24.67 -15.75 -2.30
N THR A 6 23.72 -16.35 -2.97
CA THR A 6 22.34 -16.39 -2.51
C THR A 6 22.36 -17.21 -1.22
N ALA A 7 22.34 -16.53 -0.09
CA ALA A 7 22.12 -17.19 1.20
C ALA A 7 20.88 -18.09 1.02
N ALA A 8 21.07 -19.39 1.22
CA ALA A 8 20.01 -20.37 1.12
C ALA A 8 18.89 -19.92 2.08
N GLN A 9 17.72 -19.60 1.53
CA GLN A 9 16.54 -19.31 2.32
C GLN A 9 16.22 -20.56 3.14
N ASP A 10 15.99 -20.37 4.43
CA ASP A 10 15.58 -21.44 5.32
C ASP A 10 14.28 -22.05 4.79
N PRO A 11 14.24 -23.32 4.38
CA PRO A 11 13.08 -23.92 3.74
C PRO A 11 11.86 -24.05 4.68
N GLU A 12 12.00 -23.77 5.98
CA GLU A 12 10.91 -23.88 6.96
C GLU A 12 10.10 -22.58 7.16
N THR A 13 10.57 -21.43 6.66
CA THR A 13 9.82 -20.19 6.84
C THR A 13 9.09 -19.78 5.56
N PRO A 14 7.74 -19.59 5.59
CA PRO A 14 6.97 -19.22 4.41
C PRO A 14 7.46 -17.87 3.82
N ASP A 15 7.45 -17.76 2.49
CA ASP A 15 7.81 -16.51 1.78
C ASP A 15 6.89 -15.34 2.10
N ILE A 16 5.66 -15.65 2.51
CA ILE A 16 4.65 -14.70 2.93
C ILE A 16 4.09 -15.16 4.27
N GLU A 17 4.06 -14.24 5.22
CA GLU A 17 3.49 -14.44 6.54
C GLU A 17 2.34 -13.45 6.75
N ILE A 18 1.23 -13.92 7.34
CA ILE A 18 0.10 -13.09 7.76
C ILE A 18 0.06 -13.04 9.28
N VAL A 19 0.15 -11.84 9.82
CA VAL A 19 0.16 -11.60 11.26
C VAL A 19 -1.06 -10.78 11.66
N ASP A 20 -1.69 -11.16 12.77
CA ASP A 20 -2.73 -10.34 13.39
C ASP A 20 -2.12 -9.12 14.07
N VAL A 21 -2.64 -7.93 13.76
CA VAL A 21 -2.32 -6.72 14.50
C VAL A 21 -3.55 -6.24 15.26
N LYS A 22 -3.34 -5.78 16.50
CA LYS A 22 -4.43 -5.38 17.35
C LYS A 22 -4.02 -4.24 18.28
N GLY A 23 -4.86 -3.23 18.37
CA GLY A 23 -4.75 -2.12 19.32
C GLY A 23 -6.02 -1.98 20.16
N ALA A 24 -6.11 -0.89 20.89
CA ALA A 24 -7.26 -0.61 21.74
C ALA A 24 -8.55 -0.40 20.96
N THR A 25 -8.44 0.18 19.76
CA THR A 25 -9.57 0.61 18.93
C THR A 25 -9.64 -0.11 17.57
N TYR A 26 -8.67 -0.96 17.26
CA TYR A 26 -8.57 -1.58 15.95
C TYR A 26 -8.10 -3.03 16.02
N SER A 27 -8.45 -3.76 14.97
CA SER A 27 -7.85 -5.03 14.58
C SER A 27 -7.53 -4.98 13.09
N GLY A 28 -6.55 -5.76 12.66
CA GLY A 28 -6.11 -5.79 11.27
C GLY A 28 -5.19 -6.96 10.98
N LYS A 29 -4.68 -6.97 9.77
CA LYS A 29 -3.71 -7.97 9.29
C LYS A 29 -2.50 -7.25 8.69
N LEU A 30 -1.33 -7.80 8.99
CA LEU A 30 -0.07 -7.43 8.37
C LEU A 30 0.42 -8.62 7.53
N MET A 31 0.60 -8.40 6.25
CA MET A 31 1.25 -9.34 5.34
C MET A 31 2.73 -8.96 5.24
N ILE A 32 3.60 -9.89 5.56
CA ILE A 32 5.06 -9.74 5.46
C ILE A 32 5.53 -10.55 4.26
N VAL A 33 6.04 -9.88 3.23
CA VAL A 33 6.60 -10.50 2.03
C VAL A 33 8.12 -10.45 2.12
N LYS A 34 8.77 -11.61 2.22
CA LYS A 34 10.22 -11.68 2.43
C LYS A 34 11.01 -11.26 1.19
N ASP A 35 10.55 -11.63 0.01
CA ASP A 35 11.18 -11.27 -1.25
C ASP A 35 10.51 -10.03 -1.86
N PRO A 36 11.14 -8.85 -1.78
CA PRO A 36 10.56 -7.61 -2.32
C PRO A 36 10.44 -7.61 -3.85
N SER A 37 11.13 -8.51 -4.56
CA SER A 37 11.01 -8.62 -6.02
C SER A 37 9.63 -9.10 -6.46
N ARG A 38 8.87 -9.71 -5.56
CA ARG A 38 7.50 -10.18 -5.79
C ARG A 38 6.44 -9.07 -5.70
N LEU A 39 6.82 -7.90 -5.17
CA LEU A 39 5.90 -6.76 -5.12
C LEU A 39 5.78 -6.10 -6.49
N PHE A 40 4.56 -5.79 -6.90
CA PHE A 40 4.27 -5.01 -8.10
C PHE A 40 2.96 -4.24 -7.96
N VAL A 41 2.74 -3.26 -8.84
CA VAL A 41 1.48 -2.52 -8.93
C VAL A 41 0.53 -3.25 -9.87
N GLY A 42 -0.60 -3.73 -9.33
CA GLY A 42 -1.72 -4.25 -10.11
C GLY A 42 -2.70 -3.12 -10.45
N THR A 43 -3.23 -3.12 -11.67
CA THR A 43 -4.16 -2.11 -12.16
C THR A 43 -5.42 -2.73 -12.77
N VAL A 44 -6.47 -1.94 -12.91
CA VAL A 44 -7.62 -2.23 -13.77
C VAL A 44 -7.18 -2.33 -15.24
N PRO A 45 -7.99 -2.93 -16.13
CA PRO A 45 -7.67 -3.02 -17.58
C PRO A 45 -7.50 -1.66 -18.24
N GLU A 46 -8.34 -0.71 -17.90
CA GLU A 46 -8.34 0.66 -18.42
C GLU A 46 -8.67 1.65 -17.31
N PHE A 47 -7.99 2.78 -17.31
CA PHE A 47 -8.31 3.91 -16.43
C PHE A 47 -9.45 4.71 -17.02
N THR A 48 -10.62 4.61 -16.41
CA THR A 48 -11.85 5.25 -16.88
C THR A 48 -12.66 5.83 -15.71
N ASN A 49 -13.63 6.69 -16.02
CA ASN A 49 -14.64 7.14 -15.06
C ASN A 49 -15.72 6.07 -14.78
N GLY A 50 -15.56 4.88 -15.35
CA GLY A 50 -16.39 3.72 -15.06
C GLY A 50 -16.03 3.05 -13.73
N ASN A 51 -16.67 1.93 -13.44
CA ASN A 51 -16.47 1.21 -12.17
C ASN A 51 -15.04 0.72 -12.00
N GLY A 52 -14.49 0.98 -10.84
CA GLY A 52 -13.24 0.38 -10.36
C GLY A 52 -13.39 -1.12 -10.09
N MET A 53 -12.29 -1.73 -9.68
CA MET A 53 -12.24 -3.15 -9.30
C MET A 53 -11.79 -3.29 -7.86
N VAL A 54 -12.31 -4.30 -7.16
CA VAL A 54 -11.83 -4.67 -5.84
C VAL A 54 -10.48 -5.38 -5.91
N VAL A 55 -9.71 -5.33 -4.82
CA VAL A 55 -8.35 -5.91 -4.76
C VAL A 55 -8.32 -7.38 -5.18
N ALA A 56 -9.32 -8.17 -4.77
CA ALA A 56 -9.41 -9.58 -5.13
C ALA A 56 -9.49 -9.84 -6.65
N ASP A 57 -10.22 -8.98 -7.37
CA ASP A 57 -10.38 -9.13 -8.82
C ASP A 57 -9.13 -8.64 -9.58
N ILE A 58 -8.48 -7.58 -9.08
CA ILE A 58 -7.17 -7.15 -9.59
C ILE A 58 -6.13 -8.26 -9.34
N ALA A 59 -6.08 -8.84 -8.14
CA ALA A 59 -5.15 -9.93 -7.83
C ALA A 59 -5.33 -11.12 -8.78
N LYS A 60 -6.55 -11.56 -9.01
CA LYS A 60 -6.86 -12.63 -9.97
C LYS A 60 -6.42 -12.31 -11.40
N ARG A 61 -6.57 -11.06 -11.82
CA ARG A 61 -6.15 -10.61 -13.15
C ARG A 61 -4.64 -10.79 -13.38
N TYR A 62 -3.84 -10.63 -12.33
CA TYR A 62 -2.38 -10.73 -12.37
C TYR A 62 -1.85 -12.08 -11.85
N ASP A 63 -2.73 -13.04 -11.56
CA ASP A 63 -2.35 -14.30 -10.90
C ASP A 63 -1.55 -14.06 -9.61
N ALA A 64 -1.90 -12.99 -8.90
CA ALA A 64 -1.27 -12.62 -7.64
C ALA A 64 -1.91 -13.37 -6.47
N ILE A 65 -1.10 -13.91 -5.59
CA ILE A 65 -1.58 -14.66 -4.42
C ILE A 65 -2.14 -13.76 -3.32
N GLY A 66 -1.81 -12.47 -3.34
CA GLY A 66 -2.30 -11.52 -2.35
C GLY A 66 -1.99 -10.08 -2.68
N GLY A 67 -2.49 -9.17 -1.89
CA GLY A 67 -2.23 -7.74 -1.99
C GLY A 67 -3.16 -6.90 -1.13
N VAL A 68 -2.88 -5.60 -1.12
CA VAL A 68 -3.72 -4.57 -0.51
C VAL A 68 -4.10 -3.52 -1.55
N ASN A 69 -5.11 -2.71 -1.27
CA ASN A 69 -5.39 -1.55 -2.10
C ASN A 69 -4.22 -0.55 -2.06
N GLY A 70 -4.02 0.17 -3.14
CA GLY A 70 -2.92 1.10 -3.33
C GLY A 70 -3.32 2.57 -3.28
N GLY A 71 -3.01 3.29 -4.37
CA GLY A 71 -3.16 4.73 -4.47
C GLY A 71 -4.60 5.23 -4.53
N GLU A 72 -4.70 6.54 -4.48
CA GLU A 72 -5.96 7.28 -4.54
C GLU A 72 -6.54 7.27 -5.97
N PHE A 73 -7.84 7.35 -6.06
CA PHE A 73 -8.58 7.43 -7.30
C PHE A 73 -9.67 8.51 -7.24
N VAL A 74 -10.17 8.92 -8.39
CA VAL A 74 -11.26 9.90 -8.48
C VAL A 74 -12.54 9.27 -7.95
N ASP A 75 -13.07 9.82 -6.87
CA ASP A 75 -14.33 9.40 -6.28
C ASP A 75 -15.49 9.94 -7.13
N GLY A 76 -16.34 9.06 -7.62
CA GLY A 76 -17.56 9.44 -8.33
C GLY A 76 -18.71 9.70 -7.35
N GLU A 77 -19.70 10.47 -7.77
CA GLU A 77 -20.88 10.77 -6.94
C GLU A 77 -21.66 9.52 -6.51
N THR A 78 -21.65 8.48 -7.34
CA THR A 78 -22.42 7.24 -7.13
C THR A 78 -21.60 5.96 -7.27
N THR A 79 -20.38 6.02 -7.81
CA THR A 79 -19.55 4.86 -8.11
C THR A 79 -18.08 5.17 -7.82
N TYR A 80 -17.33 4.15 -7.43
CA TYR A 80 -15.88 4.21 -7.39
C TYR A 80 -15.34 4.14 -8.81
N THR A 81 -14.65 5.18 -9.25
CA THR A 81 -14.09 5.18 -10.61
C THR A 81 -12.83 4.33 -10.70
N ALA A 82 -12.44 3.98 -11.92
CA ALA A 82 -11.17 3.33 -12.22
C ALA A 82 -10.07 4.36 -12.58
N MET A 83 -10.28 5.65 -12.32
CA MET A 83 -9.36 6.72 -12.68
C MET A 83 -8.43 7.06 -11.51
N PRO A 84 -7.13 6.74 -11.59
CA PRO A 84 -6.19 7.06 -10.52
C PRO A 84 -5.88 8.56 -10.45
N ILE A 85 -5.52 9.02 -9.26
CA ILE A 85 -5.00 10.36 -9.02
C ILE A 85 -3.48 10.32 -8.98
N GLY A 86 -2.82 11.28 -9.65
CA GLY A 86 -1.37 11.43 -9.64
C GLY A 86 -0.64 10.43 -10.53
N LEU A 87 0.59 10.12 -10.16
CA LEU A 87 1.47 9.26 -10.93
C LEU A 87 1.21 7.79 -10.62
N VAL A 88 0.99 7.00 -11.67
CA VAL A 88 0.99 5.53 -11.60
C VAL A 88 2.00 5.00 -12.61
N MET A 89 2.92 4.18 -12.15
CA MET A 89 3.91 3.49 -13.00
C MET A 89 3.86 1.99 -12.76
N LYS A 90 4.11 1.23 -13.81
CA LYS A 90 4.27 -0.22 -13.77
C LYS A 90 5.37 -0.64 -14.74
N ASP A 91 6.27 -1.49 -14.29
CA ASP A 91 7.42 -2.01 -15.07
C ASP A 91 8.24 -0.89 -15.74
N GLY A 92 8.36 0.29 -15.07
CA GLY A 92 9.04 1.48 -15.59
C GLY A 92 8.23 2.32 -16.58
N GLU A 93 7.04 1.89 -16.95
CA GLU A 93 6.13 2.64 -17.83
C GLU A 93 5.18 3.52 -17.04
N ILE A 94 4.94 4.73 -17.53
CA ILE A 94 3.95 5.64 -16.97
C ILE A 94 2.59 5.24 -17.50
N LEU A 95 1.69 4.80 -16.61
CA LEU A 95 0.33 4.44 -16.96
C LEU A 95 -0.65 5.60 -16.74
N ASN A 96 -0.38 6.45 -15.76
CA ASN A 96 -1.12 7.68 -15.50
C ASN A 96 -0.18 8.77 -14.98
N ASP A 97 -0.38 9.99 -15.44
CA ASP A 97 0.30 11.20 -14.95
C ASP A 97 -0.64 12.38 -15.11
N ASN A 98 -1.14 12.91 -14.00
CA ASN A 98 -1.98 14.11 -14.01
C ASN A 98 -1.15 15.40 -14.16
N GLY A 99 0.16 15.27 -14.32
CA GLY A 99 1.11 16.38 -14.36
C GLY A 99 1.48 16.94 -12.98
N GLY A 100 2.59 17.65 -12.92
CA GLY A 100 3.08 18.24 -11.68
C GLY A 100 3.73 17.22 -10.73
N THR A 101 3.65 17.49 -9.44
CA THR A 101 4.26 16.69 -8.37
C THR A 101 3.19 15.92 -7.61
N SER A 102 3.40 14.63 -7.46
CA SER A 102 2.53 13.73 -6.69
C SER A 102 3.26 13.21 -5.45
N HIS A 103 2.51 12.86 -4.43
CA HIS A 103 2.99 12.18 -3.23
C HIS A 103 3.11 10.68 -3.55
N VAL A 104 4.31 10.27 -3.93
CA VAL A 104 4.57 8.97 -4.55
C VAL A 104 5.09 7.97 -3.54
N THR A 105 4.53 6.77 -3.59
CA THR A 105 5.05 5.55 -2.98
C THR A 105 5.42 4.59 -4.09
N GLY A 106 6.70 4.33 -4.26
CA GLY A 106 7.21 3.54 -5.37
C GLY A 106 8.24 2.50 -4.94
N ILE A 107 8.42 1.49 -5.77
CA ILE A 107 9.48 0.51 -5.65
C ILE A 107 10.40 0.58 -6.87
N THR A 108 11.70 0.59 -6.63
CA THR A 108 12.73 0.67 -7.68
C THR A 108 12.98 -0.68 -8.33
N PHE A 109 13.73 -0.71 -9.44
CA PHE A 109 14.16 -1.96 -10.06
C PHE A 109 15.12 -2.79 -9.18
N ASP A 110 15.78 -2.18 -8.19
CA ASP A 110 16.56 -2.86 -7.17
C ASP A 110 15.75 -3.15 -5.87
N ASN A 111 14.42 -3.13 -5.99
CA ASN A 111 13.45 -3.54 -4.97
C ASN A 111 13.48 -2.70 -3.68
N LYS A 112 13.81 -1.41 -3.77
CA LYS A 112 13.78 -0.48 -2.64
C LYS A 112 12.51 0.36 -2.66
N LEU A 113 11.84 0.45 -1.52
CA LEU A 113 10.70 1.33 -1.34
C LEU A 113 11.19 2.78 -1.22
N VAL A 114 10.75 3.63 -2.13
CA VAL A 114 11.08 5.06 -2.20
C VAL A 114 9.82 5.88 -1.99
N LEU A 115 9.93 6.88 -1.14
CA LEU A 115 8.85 7.79 -0.78
C LEU A 115 9.25 9.23 -1.10
N GLY A 116 8.36 10.02 -1.65
CA GLY A 116 8.64 11.43 -1.87
C GLY A 116 7.62 12.16 -2.73
N ASN A 117 7.66 13.47 -2.65
CA ASN A 117 6.93 14.32 -3.58
C ASN A 117 7.74 14.46 -4.86
N MET A 118 7.25 13.89 -5.96
CA MET A 118 7.98 13.87 -7.21
C MET A 118 7.06 13.83 -8.43
N ASN A 119 7.60 14.25 -9.56
CA ASN A 119 6.97 14.10 -10.87
C ASN A 119 7.50 12.84 -11.59
N ALA A 120 6.93 12.52 -12.74
CA ALA A 120 7.31 11.36 -13.54
C ALA A 120 8.79 11.36 -13.96
N ALA A 121 9.36 12.53 -14.26
CA ALA A 121 10.78 12.63 -14.63
C ALA A 121 11.68 12.23 -13.46
N LYS A 122 11.38 12.72 -12.25
CA LYS A 122 12.13 12.36 -11.04
C LYS A 122 11.95 10.90 -10.66
N ALA A 123 10.75 10.34 -10.83
CA ALA A 123 10.50 8.91 -10.61
C ALA A 123 11.38 8.02 -11.52
N LYS A 124 11.50 8.38 -12.79
CA LYS A 124 12.41 7.70 -13.74
C LYS A 124 13.88 7.86 -13.37
N GLU A 125 14.32 9.07 -12.97
CA GLU A 125 15.69 9.32 -12.49
C GLU A 125 16.05 8.44 -11.30
N LEU A 126 15.09 8.22 -10.39
CA LEU A 126 15.23 7.35 -9.22
C LEU A 126 15.08 5.86 -9.54
N ASN A 127 14.98 5.51 -10.81
CA ASN A 127 14.85 4.13 -11.29
C ASN A 127 13.63 3.40 -10.68
N ILE A 128 12.52 4.12 -10.48
CA ILE A 128 11.28 3.55 -9.97
C ILE A 128 10.68 2.64 -11.03
N ARG A 129 10.41 1.39 -10.66
CA ARG A 129 9.77 0.37 -11.48
C ARG A 129 8.25 0.50 -11.43
N ASP A 130 7.70 0.51 -10.22
CA ASP A 130 6.28 0.59 -9.96
C ASP A 130 6.00 1.68 -8.94
N CYS A 131 4.95 2.45 -9.10
CA CYS A 131 4.48 3.38 -8.07
C CYS A 131 3.00 3.68 -8.17
N VAL A 132 2.48 4.15 -7.05
CA VAL A 132 1.16 4.76 -6.92
C VAL A 132 1.29 6.10 -6.20
N SER A 133 0.25 6.92 -6.31
CA SER A 133 0.19 8.21 -5.61
C SER A 133 -1.03 8.29 -4.71
N ILE A 134 -0.90 9.09 -3.66
CA ILE A 134 -2.02 9.56 -2.86
C ILE A 134 -1.82 11.05 -2.57
N SER A 135 -2.87 11.77 -2.23
CA SER A 135 -2.73 13.17 -1.85
C SER A 135 -2.34 13.32 -0.37
N ASN A 136 -1.53 14.33 -0.06
CA ASN A 136 -1.00 14.57 1.30
C ASN A 136 -2.08 14.71 2.38
N HIS A 137 -3.29 15.12 2.02
CA HIS A 137 -4.40 15.29 2.97
C HIS A 137 -5.17 13.99 3.21
N ILE A 138 -4.98 12.97 2.36
CA ILE A 138 -5.58 11.65 2.53
C ILE A 138 -4.67 10.73 3.34
N GLY A 139 -3.34 10.86 3.14
CA GLY A 139 -2.43 10.04 3.90
C GLY A 139 -0.98 10.51 3.86
N PRO A 140 -0.33 10.62 5.02
CA PRO A 140 1.08 11.02 5.14
C PRO A 140 2.03 9.88 4.82
N PHE A 141 3.30 10.23 4.55
CA PHE A 141 4.40 9.31 4.82
C PHE A 141 4.51 9.10 6.34
N LEU A 142 4.76 7.87 6.74
CA LEU A 142 4.83 7.49 8.16
C LEU A 142 6.28 7.47 8.66
N ILE A 143 7.16 6.82 7.91
CA ILE A 143 8.59 6.69 8.22
C ILE A 143 9.36 6.91 6.92
N VAL A 144 10.40 7.73 6.97
CA VAL A 144 11.27 7.99 5.81
C VAL A 144 12.72 7.87 6.23
N ASN A 145 13.46 6.95 5.61
CA ASN A 145 14.87 6.67 5.91
C ASN A 145 15.14 6.37 7.40
N GLY A 146 14.22 5.66 8.05
CA GLY A 146 14.31 5.30 9.47
C GLY A 146 13.82 6.38 10.43
N GLU A 147 13.41 7.54 9.94
CA GLU A 147 12.90 8.64 10.75
C GLU A 147 11.37 8.71 10.71
N ALA A 148 10.72 8.62 11.87
CA ALA A 148 9.29 8.83 12.00
C ALA A 148 8.93 10.27 11.60
N GLN A 149 7.92 10.42 10.74
CA GLN A 149 7.51 11.72 10.27
C GLN A 149 6.60 12.40 11.28
N ASP A 150 6.63 13.74 11.30
CA ASP A 150 5.69 14.51 12.12
C ASP A 150 4.29 14.46 11.48
N ILE A 151 3.42 13.68 12.08
CA ILE A 151 2.02 13.48 11.67
C ILE A 151 1.04 14.09 12.67
N VAL A 152 1.56 14.83 13.68
CA VAL A 152 0.73 15.47 14.69
C VAL A 152 -0.15 16.55 14.03
N GLY A 153 -1.45 16.46 14.27
CA GLY A 153 -2.42 17.41 13.73
C GLY A 153 -2.90 17.12 12.30
N ILE A 154 -2.40 16.05 11.65
CA ILE A 154 -2.98 15.60 10.39
C ILE A 154 -4.37 15.04 10.68
N ALA A 155 -5.38 15.68 10.09
CA ALA A 155 -6.78 15.29 10.25
C ALA A 155 -7.01 13.88 9.67
N GLY A 156 -7.89 13.11 10.32
CA GLY A 156 -8.24 11.80 9.79
C GLY A 156 -8.91 10.87 10.81
N GLY A 157 -8.75 11.13 12.10
CA GLY A 157 -9.37 10.34 13.17
C GLY A 157 -9.14 8.82 13.01
N THR A 158 -9.98 8.03 13.68
CA THR A 158 -9.97 6.57 13.59
C THR A 158 -10.79 6.13 12.36
N ASN A 159 -10.14 5.39 11.45
CA ASN A 159 -10.75 4.89 10.23
C ASN A 159 -10.16 3.52 9.84
N PRO A 160 -10.81 2.75 8.94
CA PRO A 160 -10.12 1.70 8.20
C PRO A 160 -8.91 2.30 7.50
N ARG A 161 -7.76 1.61 7.54
CA ARG A 161 -6.49 2.15 7.03
C ARG A 161 -5.70 1.07 6.30
N THR A 162 -4.99 1.52 5.26
CA THR A 162 -4.01 0.70 4.54
C THR A 162 -2.66 1.39 4.58
N ALA A 163 -1.59 0.62 4.74
CA ALA A 163 -0.23 1.14 4.66
C ALA A 163 0.72 0.11 4.04
N ILE A 164 1.82 0.61 3.48
CA ILE A 164 2.94 -0.17 2.99
C ILE A 164 4.21 0.28 3.68
N GLY A 165 5.13 -0.67 3.94
CA GLY A 165 6.45 -0.37 4.46
C GLY A 165 7.51 -1.32 3.93
N GLN A 166 8.76 -0.98 4.17
CA GLN A 166 9.90 -1.86 3.92
C GLN A 166 10.85 -1.81 5.10
N THR A 167 11.30 -2.98 5.54
CA THR A 167 12.30 -3.15 6.61
C THR A 167 13.72 -2.94 6.08
N ALA A 168 14.69 -2.77 6.98
CA ALA A 168 16.10 -2.61 6.62
C ALA A 168 16.68 -3.83 5.89
N ASP A 169 16.18 -5.05 6.18
CA ASP A 169 16.55 -6.29 5.50
C ASP A 169 15.73 -6.55 4.20
N GLY A 170 14.91 -5.58 3.77
CA GLY A 170 14.24 -5.55 2.48
C GLY A 170 12.85 -6.15 2.45
N LYS A 171 12.34 -6.75 3.52
CA LYS A 171 10.98 -7.30 3.57
C LYS A 171 9.93 -6.22 3.33
N ILE A 172 8.87 -6.56 2.60
CA ILE A 172 7.73 -5.67 2.40
C ILE A 172 6.67 -5.95 3.47
N LEU A 173 6.13 -4.89 4.01
CA LEU A 173 5.04 -4.89 4.99
C LEU A 173 3.81 -4.30 4.33
N LEU A 174 2.75 -5.09 4.18
CA LEU A 174 1.44 -4.64 3.68
C LEU A 174 0.44 -4.73 4.83
N LEU A 175 -0.07 -3.61 5.28
CA LEU A 175 -0.97 -3.51 6.43
C LEU A 175 -2.36 -3.10 5.98
N ALA A 176 -3.37 -3.82 6.47
CA ALA A 176 -4.76 -3.38 6.40
C ALA A 176 -5.41 -3.48 7.78
N VAL A 177 -6.00 -2.39 8.22
CA VAL A 177 -6.66 -2.26 9.52
C VAL A 177 -8.15 -2.04 9.32
N ASP A 178 -8.96 -2.86 9.97
CA ASP A 178 -10.41 -2.73 9.99
C ASP A 178 -10.85 -1.45 10.71
N GLY A 179 -12.03 -0.97 10.37
CA GLY A 179 -12.65 0.14 11.09
C GLY A 179 -14.15 0.24 10.84
N ARG A 180 -14.77 1.21 11.51
CA ARG A 180 -16.22 1.48 11.42
C ARG A 180 -17.09 0.26 11.81
N GLN A 181 -16.56 -0.62 12.66
CA GLN A 181 -17.24 -1.80 13.18
C GLN A 181 -17.28 -1.77 14.72
N PRO A 182 -18.24 -2.45 15.37
CA PRO A 182 -18.35 -2.43 16.83
C PRO A 182 -17.10 -2.94 17.57
N ASN A 183 -16.37 -3.89 16.97
CA ASN A 183 -15.17 -4.51 17.51
C ASN A 183 -13.85 -3.91 16.95
N SER A 184 -13.95 -2.98 16.00
CA SER A 184 -12.82 -2.29 15.40
C SER A 184 -13.27 -0.93 14.88
N ILE A 185 -13.09 0.11 15.70
CA ILE A 185 -13.46 1.48 15.34
C ILE A 185 -12.56 2.00 14.22
N GLY A 186 -11.31 1.58 14.24
CA GLY A 186 -10.27 1.93 13.27
C GLY A 186 -8.99 2.41 13.92
N ALA A 187 -8.01 2.71 13.07
CA ALA A 187 -6.69 3.23 13.45
C ALA A 187 -6.52 4.70 13.04
N THR A 188 -5.71 5.43 13.79
CA THR A 188 -5.16 6.73 13.44
C THR A 188 -3.90 6.57 12.57
N PHE A 189 -3.38 7.65 12.00
CA PHE A 189 -2.07 7.60 11.33
C PHE A 189 -0.93 7.29 12.30
N SER A 190 -1.04 7.75 13.56
CA SER A 190 -0.08 7.43 14.62
C SER A 190 -0.05 5.93 14.91
N ASP A 191 -1.21 5.28 14.99
CA ASP A 191 -1.28 3.83 15.17
C ASP A 191 -0.60 3.09 14.01
N LEU A 192 -0.78 3.54 12.75
CA LEU A 192 -0.08 2.94 11.61
C LEU A 192 1.43 3.13 11.69
N GLN A 193 1.89 4.33 12.08
CA GLN A 193 3.31 4.63 12.26
C GLN A 193 3.92 3.72 13.32
N ASP A 194 3.24 3.55 14.47
CA ASP A 194 3.67 2.69 15.56
C ASP A 194 3.75 1.21 15.12
N ILE A 195 2.72 0.72 14.40
CA ILE A 195 2.74 -0.64 13.86
C ILE A 195 3.93 -0.82 12.91
N MET A 196 4.11 0.09 11.94
CA MET A 196 5.21 0.00 10.97
C MET A 196 6.57 0.04 11.65
N ALA A 197 6.75 0.90 12.66
CA ALA A 197 7.98 0.99 13.45
C ALA A 197 8.22 -0.30 14.25
N GLN A 198 7.18 -0.87 14.88
CA GLN A 198 7.26 -2.13 15.64
C GLN A 198 7.76 -3.29 14.77
N TYR A 199 7.35 -3.33 13.49
CA TYR A 199 7.78 -4.34 12.53
C TYR A 199 9.06 -3.96 11.77
N GLY A 200 9.76 -2.91 12.19
CA GLY A 200 11.10 -2.55 11.71
C GLY A 200 11.12 -1.85 10.37
N ALA A 201 10.04 -1.19 9.96
CA ALA A 201 10.03 -0.41 8.74
C ALA A 201 11.04 0.75 8.81
N VAL A 202 11.84 0.90 7.77
CA VAL A 202 12.72 2.07 7.54
C VAL A 202 12.08 3.06 6.57
N ASN A 203 11.19 2.59 5.71
CA ASN A 203 10.30 3.42 4.91
C ASN A 203 8.87 2.90 5.07
N ALA A 204 7.91 3.78 5.30
CA ALA A 204 6.50 3.44 5.36
C ALA A 204 5.62 4.60 4.92
N SER A 205 4.57 4.30 4.20
CA SER A 205 3.56 5.24 3.71
C SER A 205 2.16 4.69 3.95
N THR A 206 1.21 5.58 4.12
CA THR A 206 -0.20 5.22 4.01
C THR A 206 -0.57 4.95 2.55
N MET A 207 -1.63 4.19 2.37
CA MET A 207 -2.37 4.04 1.12
C MET A 207 -3.77 4.61 1.28
N ASP A 208 -4.58 4.58 0.24
CA ASP A 208 -5.98 4.97 0.36
C ASP A 208 -6.68 4.16 1.45
N GLY A 209 -7.52 4.80 2.23
CA GLY A 209 -8.14 4.23 3.41
C GLY A 209 -9.67 4.18 3.33
N GLY A 210 -10.30 4.14 4.50
CA GLY A 210 -11.76 4.14 4.58
C GLY A 210 -12.37 2.92 3.89
N THR A 211 -13.32 3.16 2.98
CA THR A 211 -14.02 2.09 2.24
C THR A 211 -13.14 1.36 1.23
N SER A 212 -11.97 1.91 0.88
CA SER A 212 -11.01 1.28 -0.01
C SER A 212 -10.14 0.23 0.67
N THR A 213 -10.08 0.25 2.02
CA THR A 213 -9.21 -0.66 2.79
C THR A 213 -9.58 -2.12 2.56
N GLN A 214 -8.71 -2.86 1.89
CA GLN A 214 -8.86 -4.28 1.61
C GLN A 214 -7.51 -4.98 1.64
N MET A 215 -7.51 -6.22 2.13
CA MET A 215 -6.41 -7.17 1.96
C MET A 215 -6.97 -8.48 1.44
N TYR A 216 -6.36 -9.00 0.39
CA TYR A 216 -6.64 -10.30 -0.20
C TYR A 216 -5.41 -11.20 -0.07
N TYR A 217 -5.60 -12.44 0.31
CA TYR A 217 -4.53 -13.45 0.32
C TYR A 217 -5.13 -14.85 0.19
N ASP A 218 -4.59 -15.67 -0.70
CA ASP A 218 -4.95 -17.07 -0.91
C ASP A 218 -6.48 -17.31 -0.97
N CYS A 219 -7.16 -16.58 -1.86
CA CYS A 219 -8.61 -16.61 -2.05
C CYS A 219 -9.46 -16.09 -0.87
N LEU A 220 -8.85 -15.56 0.20
CA LEU A 220 -9.54 -15.01 1.35
C LEU A 220 -9.44 -13.49 1.39
N LEU A 221 -10.55 -12.83 1.71
CA LEU A 221 -10.58 -11.42 2.04
C LEU A 221 -10.46 -11.26 3.56
N TYR A 222 -9.35 -10.67 4.03
CA TYR A 222 -9.03 -10.58 5.45
C TYR A 222 -9.56 -9.34 6.13
N THR A 223 -9.86 -8.29 5.38
CA THR A 223 -10.49 -7.10 5.95
C THR A 223 -11.82 -6.88 5.26
N SER A 224 -12.82 -6.59 6.07
CA SER A 224 -14.13 -6.28 5.55
C SER A 224 -14.13 -4.89 4.97
N PRO A 225 -14.68 -4.69 3.78
CA PRO A 225 -15.06 -3.37 3.36
C PRO A 225 -16.00 -2.80 4.42
N SER A 226 -15.79 -1.54 4.79
CA SER A 226 -16.81 -0.79 5.50
C SER A 226 -18.13 -0.98 4.76
N PRO A 227 -19.25 -1.28 5.45
CA PRO A 227 -20.52 -1.42 4.78
C PRO A 227 -20.97 -0.07 4.23
N ARG A 228 -20.54 0.30 3.04
CA ARG A 228 -21.40 0.99 2.12
C ARG A 228 -22.17 -0.13 1.45
N ASP A 229 -23.41 -0.30 1.91
CA ASP A 229 -24.38 -1.14 1.30
C ASP A 229 -24.28 -1.08 -0.22
N PRO A 230 -24.13 -2.21 -0.90
CA PRO A 230 -24.48 -2.27 -2.29
C PRO A 230 -26.01 -2.09 -2.33
N LYS A 231 -26.44 -0.91 -2.70
CA LYS A 231 -27.83 -0.71 -3.10
C LYS A 231 -28.04 -1.29 -4.47
#